data_d2583f93243d0f2b4efe8727e55e6a00
#
_entry.id   d2583f93243d0f2b4efe8727e55e6a00
#
_cell.length_a   1.000
_cell.length_b   1.000
_cell.length_c   1.000
_cell.angle_alpha   90.00
_cell.angle_beta   90.00
_cell.angle_gamma   90.00
#
_symmetry.space_group_name_H-M   'P 1'
#
loop_
_entity.id
_entity.type
_entity.pdbx_description
1 polymer ?
#
loop_
_entity_poly.entity_id
_entity_poly.type
_entity_poly.pdbx_seq_one_letter_code
_entity_poly.pdbx_strand_id
1 'polypeptide(L)'
;MFIGSILMELSTALLVYSGSFKIVIAARVIEGISIGFLLLGYQIYAVEIAAKEDRGFVSSFSLMTGNFFGLLAAGLVYGVSYSTSNSGWRAALGMTFIPATLLLCVLPWVPESPRYLFEKGKEDECRRVLAKLHGSHDYQGEMILSEAAETEYEAMRAAISWDQAHGQDKWAALWNSKAARYRSFVAISSQSLWAWNGGSIFGYYYTIIFSAAGITDPHLQFGISAIQNATWCIGGIVGGYLLDIWGRRTNYIIGLGQASLMLIIQGSITIGIFDKGIVNKAAGAGFVSVYLIQWFLWVTFFSPVVNMLPAEIYSAGLRARGYAIANVFSMGVGFATQYSALPMYRHMHGWVWIFFAGCMLAATLMVYFTYPETKGMTLEEVEVVFGTGAGQRVKAALGRTAHVDPRTPLHFHPNDIVEDEADKSMENNNPRQKVTTSVV
;
A
#
# COMPACT_ATOMS: atom_id res chain seq x y z
N MET A 1 -17.25 -1.73 -6.54
CA MET A 1 -16.76 -0.97 -7.71
C MET A 1 -17.86 -0.16 -8.41
N PHE A 2 -19.00 -0.72 -8.76
CA PHE A 2 -20.08 -0.01 -9.49
C PHE A 2 -20.54 1.30 -8.82
N ILE A 3 -20.85 1.27 -7.52
CA ILE A 3 -21.22 2.48 -6.76
C ILE A 3 -20.09 3.52 -6.77
N GLY A 4 -18.84 3.08 -6.62
CA GLY A 4 -17.68 3.97 -6.68
C GLY A 4 -17.57 4.67 -8.03
N SER A 5 -17.75 3.96 -9.14
CA SER A 5 -17.69 4.56 -10.48
C SER A 5 -18.80 5.59 -10.71
N ILE A 6 -20.03 5.33 -10.27
CA ILE A 6 -21.12 6.31 -10.35
C ILE A 6 -20.80 7.56 -9.53
N LEU A 7 -20.29 7.40 -8.31
CA LEU A 7 -19.89 8.54 -7.49
C LEU A 7 -18.73 9.33 -8.11
N MET A 8 -17.80 8.66 -8.82
CA MET A 8 -16.72 9.32 -9.55
C MET A 8 -17.28 10.19 -10.69
N GLU A 9 -18.20 9.66 -11.49
CA GLU A 9 -18.88 10.41 -12.53
C GLU A 9 -19.62 11.65 -11.98
N LEU A 10 -20.38 11.47 -10.90
CA LEU A 10 -21.09 12.55 -10.23
C LEU A 10 -20.12 13.64 -9.73
N SER A 11 -19.02 13.24 -9.08
CA SER A 11 -18.04 14.19 -8.57
C SER A 11 -17.35 14.95 -9.69
N THR A 12 -16.97 14.25 -10.77
CA THR A 12 -16.34 14.86 -11.94
C THR A 12 -17.29 15.85 -12.61
N ALA A 13 -18.58 15.52 -12.76
CA ALA A 13 -19.59 16.44 -13.28
C ALA A 13 -19.68 17.71 -12.41
N LEU A 14 -19.76 17.55 -11.09
CA LEU A 14 -19.81 18.70 -10.18
C LEU A 14 -18.55 19.56 -10.26
N LEU A 15 -17.36 18.97 -10.44
CA LEU A 15 -16.11 19.69 -10.59
C LEU A 15 -16.06 20.49 -11.89
N VAL A 16 -16.39 19.86 -13.02
CA VAL A 16 -16.33 20.48 -14.35
C VAL A 16 -17.33 21.64 -14.47
N TYR A 17 -18.54 21.47 -13.95
CA TYR A 17 -19.59 22.48 -14.00
C TYR A 17 -19.63 23.39 -12.78
N SER A 18 -18.62 23.31 -11.89
CA SER A 18 -18.59 24.14 -10.68
C SER A 18 -18.57 25.63 -11.01
N GLY A 19 -19.50 26.36 -10.41
CA GLY A 19 -19.56 27.83 -10.43
C GLY A 19 -19.17 28.48 -9.10
N SER A 20 -18.91 27.67 -8.05
CA SER A 20 -18.54 28.19 -6.74
C SER A 20 -17.59 27.24 -6.00
N PHE A 21 -16.77 27.81 -5.13
CA PHE A 21 -15.82 27.02 -4.31
C PHE A 21 -16.49 26.00 -3.38
N LYS A 22 -17.72 26.28 -2.93
CA LYS A 22 -18.51 25.35 -2.10
C LYS A 22 -18.84 24.06 -2.86
N ILE A 23 -19.17 24.16 -4.16
CA ILE A 23 -19.45 23.02 -5.02
C ILE A 23 -18.17 22.20 -5.22
N VAL A 24 -17.01 22.85 -5.40
CA VAL A 24 -15.72 22.16 -5.51
C VAL A 24 -15.42 21.33 -4.25
N ILE A 25 -15.64 21.89 -3.05
CA ILE A 25 -15.45 21.13 -1.80
C ILE A 25 -16.38 19.92 -1.74
N ALA A 26 -17.69 20.12 -2.02
CA ALA A 26 -18.64 19.02 -2.00
C ALA A 26 -18.27 17.91 -3.01
N ALA A 27 -17.87 18.29 -4.21
CA ALA A 27 -17.42 17.36 -5.22
C ALA A 27 -16.19 16.56 -4.77
N ARG A 28 -15.19 17.21 -4.15
CA ARG A 28 -14.01 16.54 -3.60
C ARG A 28 -14.32 15.54 -2.48
N VAL A 29 -15.33 15.82 -1.66
CA VAL A 29 -15.79 14.85 -0.65
C VAL A 29 -16.40 13.61 -1.32
N ILE A 30 -17.26 13.81 -2.32
CA ILE A 30 -17.84 12.69 -3.08
C ILE A 30 -16.75 11.89 -3.81
N GLU A 31 -15.77 12.56 -4.39
CA GLU A 31 -14.62 11.92 -5.04
C GLU A 31 -13.82 11.06 -4.06
N GLY A 32 -13.56 11.57 -2.87
CA GLY A 32 -12.86 10.80 -1.83
C GLY A 32 -13.60 9.53 -1.42
N ILE A 33 -14.93 9.59 -1.27
CA ILE A 33 -15.77 8.42 -1.02
C ILE A 33 -15.68 7.44 -2.19
N SER A 34 -15.77 7.93 -3.42
CA SER A 34 -15.64 7.13 -4.64
C SER A 34 -14.30 6.38 -4.71
N ILE A 35 -13.19 7.09 -4.49
CA ILE A 35 -11.84 6.50 -4.48
C ILE A 35 -11.74 5.41 -3.41
N GLY A 36 -12.33 5.60 -2.23
CA GLY A 36 -12.38 4.57 -1.20
C GLY A 36 -13.03 3.27 -1.67
N PHE A 37 -14.19 3.35 -2.33
CA PHE A 37 -14.87 2.17 -2.91
C PHE A 37 -14.07 1.52 -4.04
N LEU A 38 -13.45 2.32 -4.90
CA LEU A 38 -12.70 1.82 -6.05
C LEU A 38 -11.39 1.17 -5.61
N LEU A 39 -10.62 1.83 -4.74
CA LEU A 39 -9.32 1.37 -4.29
C LEU A 39 -9.40 0.02 -3.56
N LEU A 40 -10.31 -0.10 -2.60
CA LEU A 40 -10.52 -1.36 -1.87
C LEU A 40 -11.09 -2.44 -2.79
N GLY A 41 -12.06 -2.06 -3.62
CA GLY A 41 -12.75 -3.01 -4.48
C GLY A 41 -11.82 -3.65 -5.51
N TYR A 42 -10.97 -2.87 -6.18
CA TYR A 42 -10.10 -3.42 -7.21
C TYR A 42 -8.95 -4.26 -6.64
N GLN A 43 -8.37 -3.84 -5.52
CA GLN A 43 -7.25 -4.57 -4.91
C GLN A 43 -7.66 -5.95 -4.39
N ILE A 44 -8.80 -6.02 -3.70
CA ILE A 44 -9.33 -7.30 -3.22
C ILE A 44 -9.68 -8.18 -4.41
N TYR A 45 -10.43 -7.64 -5.37
CA TYR A 45 -10.87 -8.37 -6.55
C TYR A 45 -9.69 -8.92 -7.37
N ALA A 46 -8.67 -8.11 -7.62
CA ALA A 46 -7.49 -8.52 -8.40
C ALA A 46 -6.76 -9.73 -7.77
N VAL A 47 -6.64 -9.75 -6.44
CA VAL A 47 -5.99 -10.86 -5.72
C VAL A 47 -6.87 -12.11 -5.70
N GLU A 48 -8.20 -11.96 -5.70
CA GLU A 48 -9.16 -13.06 -5.62
C GLU A 48 -9.39 -13.78 -6.94
N ILE A 49 -9.24 -13.08 -8.08
CA ILE A 49 -9.36 -13.69 -9.42
C ILE A 49 -8.04 -14.22 -9.97
N ALA A 50 -6.91 -13.76 -9.43
CA ALA A 50 -5.60 -14.18 -9.92
C ALA A 50 -5.26 -15.58 -9.45
N ALA A 51 -4.79 -16.45 -10.38
CA ALA A 51 -4.23 -17.73 -10.03
C ALA A 51 -3.10 -17.59 -9.01
N LYS A 52 -2.91 -18.56 -8.15
CA LYS A 52 -1.94 -18.50 -7.05
C LYS A 52 -0.53 -18.15 -7.51
N GLU A 53 -0.16 -18.62 -8.70
CA GLU A 53 1.14 -18.41 -9.33
C GLU A 53 1.30 -16.98 -9.85
N ASP A 54 0.22 -16.36 -10.34
CA ASP A 54 0.22 -15.06 -11.01
C ASP A 54 -0.13 -13.87 -10.09
N ARG A 55 -0.48 -14.10 -8.83
CA ARG A 55 -0.90 -13.05 -7.88
C ARG A 55 0.13 -11.92 -7.74
N GLY A 56 1.41 -12.28 -7.71
CA GLY A 56 2.52 -11.30 -7.67
C GLY A 56 2.56 -10.43 -8.93
N PHE A 57 2.45 -11.07 -10.09
CA PHE A 57 2.43 -10.38 -11.37
C PHE A 57 1.22 -9.44 -11.50
N VAL A 58 0.00 -9.91 -11.17
CA VAL A 58 -1.23 -9.11 -11.24
C VAL A 58 -1.15 -7.90 -10.32
N SER A 59 -0.64 -8.05 -9.10
CA SER A 59 -0.44 -6.95 -8.16
C SER A 59 0.56 -5.93 -8.68
N SER A 60 1.70 -6.37 -9.20
CA SER A 60 2.73 -5.49 -9.78
C SER A 60 2.24 -4.79 -11.04
N PHE A 61 1.53 -5.51 -11.91
CA PHE A 61 0.94 -4.96 -13.13
C PHE A 61 -0.09 -3.88 -12.82
N SER A 62 -0.89 -4.06 -11.77
CA SER A 62 -1.86 -3.03 -11.32
C SER A 62 -1.17 -1.74 -10.91
N LEU A 63 -0.05 -1.82 -10.16
CA LEU A 63 0.75 -0.64 -9.78
C LEU A 63 1.38 0.04 -11.00
N MET A 64 1.93 -0.75 -11.92
CA MET A 64 2.52 -0.22 -13.17
C MET A 64 1.47 0.52 -14.01
N THR A 65 0.28 -0.06 -14.15
CA THR A 65 -0.83 0.54 -14.88
C THR A 65 -1.23 1.87 -14.25
N GLY A 66 -1.34 1.95 -12.92
CA GLY A 66 -1.62 3.20 -12.20
C GLY A 66 -0.58 4.28 -12.49
N ASN A 67 0.70 3.95 -12.42
CA ASN A 67 1.79 4.89 -12.72
C ASN A 67 1.79 5.35 -14.19
N PHE A 68 1.51 4.45 -15.13
CA PHE A 68 1.42 4.78 -16.55
C PHE A 68 0.27 5.76 -16.84
N PHE A 69 -0.92 5.53 -16.29
CA PHE A 69 -2.02 6.48 -16.42
C PHE A 69 -1.76 7.80 -15.68
N GLY A 70 -1.00 7.77 -14.57
CA GLY A 70 -0.49 8.97 -13.91
C GLY A 70 0.41 9.81 -14.83
N LEU A 71 1.30 9.16 -15.59
CA LEU A 71 2.14 9.83 -16.58
C LEU A 71 1.30 10.44 -17.72
N LEU A 72 0.32 9.71 -18.24
CA LEU A 72 -0.60 10.23 -19.26
C LEU A 72 -1.36 11.46 -18.73
N ALA A 73 -1.90 11.39 -17.52
CA ALA A 73 -2.59 12.52 -16.89
C ALA A 73 -1.67 13.74 -16.72
N ALA A 74 -0.42 13.55 -16.27
CA ALA A 74 0.54 14.64 -16.15
C ALA A 74 0.91 15.25 -17.51
N GLY A 75 1.07 14.42 -18.55
CA GLY A 75 1.29 14.87 -19.92
C GLY A 75 0.12 15.69 -20.47
N LEU A 76 -1.11 15.27 -20.17
CA LEU A 76 -2.33 16.02 -20.55
C LEU A 76 -2.41 17.38 -19.81
N VAL A 77 -2.13 17.42 -18.51
CA VAL A 77 -2.08 18.67 -17.74
C VAL A 77 -1.00 19.60 -18.30
N TYR A 78 0.17 19.06 -18.64
CA TYR A 78 1.23 19.81 -19.31
C TYR A 78 0.75 20.40 -20.66
N GLY A 79 0.10 19.59 -21.51
CA GLY A 79 -0.47 20.06 -22.76
C GLY A 79 -1.54 21.15 -22.59
N VAL A 80 -2.44 20.97 -21.62
CA VAL A 80 -3.48 21.94 -21.30
C VAL A 80 -2.89 23.24 -20.74
N SER A 81 -1.72 23.24 -20.13
CA SER A 81 -1.07 24.46 -19.60
C SER A 81 -0.77 25.49 -20.68
N TYR A 82 -0.66 25.09 -21.95
CA TYR A 82 -0.51 26.00 -23.10
C TYR A 82 -1.82 26.64 -23.55
N SER A 83 -2.96 26.17 -23.04
CA SER A 83 -4.25 26.77 -23.38
C SER A 83 -4.44 28.08 -22.64
N THR A 84 -4.69 29.17 -23.37
CA THR A 84 -5.04 30.46 -22.80
C THR A 84 -6.51 30.56 -22.39
N SER A 85 -7.31 29.54 -22.69
CA SER A 85 -8.72 29.49 -22.38
C SER A 85 -8.99 29.12 -20.92
N ASN A 86 -9.94 29.80 -20.29
CA ASN A 86 -10.42 29.49 -18.95
C ASN A 86 -11.11 28.09 -18.86
N SER A 87 -11.33 27.42 -19.98
CA SER A 87 -11.87 26.04 -20.05
C SER A 87 -10.79 24.95 -19.92
N GLY A 88 -9.50 25.30 -20.01
CA GLY A 88 -8.41 24.32 -19.98
C GLY A 88 -8.40 23.46 -18.71
N TRP A 89 -8.52 24.05 -17.53
CA TRP A 89 -8.57 23.31 -16.26
C TRP A 89 -9.81 22.41 -16.14
N ARG A 90 -10.96 22.82 -16.72
CA ARG A 90 -12.17 22.02 -16.77
C ARG A 90 -11.98 20.78 -17.67
N ALA A 91 -11.32 20.97 -18.81
CA ALA A 91 -10.98 19.87 -19.70
C ALA A 91 -10.07 18.84 -19.00
N ALA A 92 -9.03 19.32 -18.28
CA ALA A 92 -8.15 18.45 -17.51
C ALA A 92 -8.90 17.64 -16.44
N LEU A 93 -9.79 18.26 -15.67
CA LEU A 93 -10.64 17.55 -14.71
C LEU A 93 -11.65 16.63 -15.39
N GLY A 94 -12.23 17.05 -16.51
CA GLY A 94 -13.21 16.27 -17.27
C GLY A 94 -12.66 14.97 -17.87
N MET A 95 -11.34 14.87 -18.04
CA MET A 95 -10.71 13.62 -18.50
C MET A 95 -10.92 12.44 -17.55
N THR A 96 -11.24 12.70 -16.28
CA THR A 96 -11.59 11.66 -15.31
C THR A 96 -12.88 10.89 -15.70
N PHE A 97 -13.75 11.49 -16.53
CA PHE A 97 -14.92 10.79 -17.09
C PHE A 97 -14.52 9.56 -17.89
N ILE A 98 -13.44 9.62 -18.66
CA ILE A 98 -13.04 8.54 -19.57
C ILE A 98 -12.84 7.22 -18.84
N PRO A 99 -11.92 7.11 -17.86
CA PRO A 99 -11.69 5.84 -17.15
C PRO A 99 -12.90 5.41 -16.30
N ALA A 100 -13.64 6.35 -15.70
CA ALA A 100 -14.81 6.03 -14.91
C ALA A 100 -15.95 5.45 -15.76
N THR A 101 -16.24 6.07 -16.91
CA THR A 101 -17.23 5.56 -17.89
C THR A 101 -16.80 4.20 -18.45
N LEU A 102 -15.54 4.05 -18.84
CA LEU A 102 -15.02 2.76 -19.32
C LEU A 102 -15.20 1.66 -18.28
N LEU A 103 -14.90 1.96 -17.02
CA LEU A 103 -15.09 1.00 -15.93
C LEU A 103 -16.58 0.63 -15.77
N LEU A 104 -17.49 1.60 -15.79
CA LEU A 104 -18.95 1.35 -15.76
C LEU A 104 -19.41 0.48 -16.91
N CYS A 105 -18.88 0.70 -18.10
CA CYS A 105 -19.23 -0.10 -19.28
C CYS A 105 -18.69 -1.53 -19.18
N VAL A 106 -17.53 -1.76 -18.60
CA VAL A 106 -16.89 -3.08 -18.52
C VAL A 106 -17.42 -3.91 -17.35
N LEU A 107 -17.75 -3.29 -16.22
CA LEU A 107 -18.18 -3.98 -14.98
C LEU A 107 -19.30 -5.02 -15.15
N PRO A 108 -20.33 -4.83 -16.02
CA PRO A 108 -21.36 -5.85 -16.21
C PRO A 108 -20.87 -7.18 -16.78
N TRP A 109 -19.72 -7.19 -17.48
CA TRP A 109 -19.13 -8.42 -18.06
C TRP A 109 -18.10 -9.05 -17.14
N VAL A 110 -17.67 -8.34 -16.08
CA VAL A 110 -16.70 -8.84 -15.12
C VAL A 110 -17.42 -9.80 -14.16
N PRO A 111 -16.94 -11.06 -14.00
CA PRO A 111 -17.56 -12.02 -13.08
C PRO A 111 -17.38 -11.56 -11.63
N GLU A 112 -18.29 -11.98 -10.75
CA GLU A 112 -18.12 -11.77 -9.31
C GLU A 112 -16.95 -12.60 -8.77
N SER A 113 -16.39 -12.18 -7.62
CA SER A 113 -15.31 -12.93 -6.99
C SER A 113 -15.79 -14.33 -6.58
N PRO A 114 -15.01 -15.41 -6.89
CA PRO A 114 -15.32 -16.77 -6.46
C PRO A 114 -15.48 -16.86 -4.94
N ARG A 115 -14.61 -16.17 -4.19
CA ARG A 115 -14.65 -16.14 -2.73
C ARG A 115 -15.94 -15.52 -2.19
N TYR A 116 -16.34 -14.40 -2.75
CA TYR A 116 -17.58 -13.71 -2.38
C TYR A 116 -18.81 -14.59 -2.67
N LEU A 117 -18.84 -15.26 -3.83
CA LEU A 117 -19.93 -16.17 -4.19
C LEU A 117 -20.02 -17.34 -3.21
N PHE A 118 -18.89 -17.90 -2.81
CA PHE A 118 -18.85 -18.98 -1.82
C PHE A 118 -19.35 -18.51 -0.45
N GLU A 119 -18.89 -17.34 0.03
CA GLU A 119 -19.35 -16.75 1.31
C GLU A 119 -20.86 -16.46 1.32
N LYS A 120 -21.47 -16.23 0.16
CA LYS A 120 -22.92 -16.05 -0.02
C LYS A 120 -23.69 -17.36 -0.19
N GLY A 121 -23.04 -18.52 -0.14
CA GLY A 121 -23.65 -19.83 -0.32
C GLY A 121 -24.03 -20.17 -1.76
N LYS A 122 -23.48 -19.42 -2.75
CA LYS A 122 -23.73 -19.65 -4.19
C LYS A 122 -22.63 -20.54 -4.78
N GLU A 123 -22.53 -21.78 -4.30
CA GLU A 123 -21.45 -22.70 -4.66
C GLU A 123 -21.41 -23.02 -6.17
N ASP A 124 -22.56 -23.20 -6.81
CA ASP A 124 -22.64 -23.49 -8.24
C ASP A 124 -22.15 -22.34 -9.11
N GLU A 125 -22.45 -21.09 -8.72
CA GLU A 125 -21.93 -19.89 -9.40
C GLU A 125 -20.43 -19.75 -9.19
N CYS A 126 -19.94 -20.03 -7.97
CA CYS A 126 -18.53 -20.02 -7.64
C CYS A 126 -17.75 -21.02 -8.53
N ARG A 127 -18.20 -22.26 -8.64
CA ARG A 127 -17.59 -23.28 -9.50
C ARG A 127 -17.59 -22.88 -10.98
N ARG A 128 -18.68 -22.29 -11.47
CA ARG A 128 -18.75 -21.77 -12.86
C ARG A 128 -17.76 -20.63 -13.11
N VAL A 129 -17.59 -19.73 -12.17
CA VAL A 129 -16.62 -18.63 -12.30
C VAL A 129 -15.19 -19.14 -12.25
N LEU A 130 -14.87 -20.07 -11.34
CA LEU A 130 -13.56 -20.73 -11.29
C LEU A 130 -13.25 -21.51 -12.57
N ALA A 131 -14.22 -22.22 -13.13
CA ALA A 131 -14.07 -22.89 -14.41
C ALA A 131 -13.80 -21.91 -15.56
N LYS A 132 -14.41 -20.71 -15.53
CA LYS A 132 -14.16 -19.65 -16.51
C LYS A 132 -12.75 -19.05 -16.38
N LEU A 133 -12.25 -18.89 -15.17
CA LEU A 133 -10.96 -18.25 -14.91
C LEU A 133 -9.78 -19.22 -15.03
N HIS A 134 -9.91 -20.43 -14.49
CA HIS A 134 -8.82 -21.40 -14.32
C HIS A 134 -9.19 -22.81 -14.82
N GLY A 135 -10.30 -22.93 -15.54
CA GLY A 135 -10.77 -24.20 -16.07
C GLY A 135 -10.05 -24.64 -17.36
N SER A 136 -10.31 -25.86 -17.76
CA SER A 136 -9.94 -26.41 -19.05
C SER A 136 -11.20 -26.80 -19.83
N HIS A 137 -11.06 -26.95 -21.16
CA HIS A 137 -12.14 -27.51 -21.98
C HIS A 137 -12.00 -29.03 -22.04
N ASP A 138 -13.11 -29.73 -21.88
CA ASP A 138 -13.22 -31.16 -22.14
C ASP A 138 -13.14 -31.43 -23.65
N TYR A 139 -13.00 -32.73 -24.01
CA TYR A 139 -13.03 -33.25 -25.39
C TYR A 139 -14.33 -32.90 -26.15
N GLN A 140 -15.41 -32.55 -25.45
CA GLN A 140 -16.68 -32.11 -26.01
C GLN A 140 -16.81 -30.56 -26.08
N GLY A 141 -15.78 -29.84 -25.63
CA GLY A 141 -15.76 -28.35 -25.59
C GLY A 141 -16.54 -27.76 -24.42
N GLU A 142 -17.01 -28.56 -23.48
CA GLU A 142 -17.61 -28.07 -22.23
C GLU A 142 -16.51 -27.57 -21.26
N MET A 143 -16.82 -26.49 -20.56
CA MET A 143 -15.93 -25.88 -19.59
C MET A 143 -15.99 -26.70 -18.29
N ILE A 144 -14.92 -27.39 -17.97
CA ILE A 144 -14.76 -28.15 -16.72
C ILE A 144 -13.72 -27.53 -15.82
N LEU A 145 -13.87 -27.74 -14.51
CA LEU A 145 -12.82 -27.39 -13.55
C LEU A 145 -11.58 -28.25 -13.87
N SER A 146 -10.44 -27.58 -14.07
CA SER A 146 -9.16 -28.29 -14.10
C SER A 146 -8.85 -28.87 -12.72
N GLU A 147 -8.00 -29.88 -12.63
CA GLU A 147 -7.54 -30.44 -11.36
C GLU A 147 -6.95 -29.37 -10.43
N ALA A 148 -6.24 -28.39 -11.00
CA ALA A 148 -5.71 -27.24 -10.28
C ALA A 148 -6.83 -26.35 -9.73
N ALA A 149 -7.88 -26.07 -10.51
CA ALA A 149 -9.02 -25.24 -10.08
C ALA A 149 -9.89 -25.95 -9.01
N GLU A 150 -10.02 -27.28 -9.06
CA GLU A 150 -10.71 -28.05 -8.01
C GLU A 150 -9.90 -28.03 -6.70
N THR A 151 -8.57 -28.18 -6.78
CA THR A 151 -7.68 -28.06 -5.62
C THR A 151 -7.78 -26.66 -5.00
N GLU A 152 -7.85 -25.61 -5.83
CA GLU A 152 -8.02 -24.22 -5.37
C GLU A 152 -9.39 -24.02 -4.70
N TYR A 153 -10.46 -24.60 -5.26
CA TYR A 153 -11.79 -24.54 -4.67
C TYR A 153 -11.85 -25.20 -3.29
N GLU A 154 -11.28 -26.40 -3.15
CA GLU A 154 -11.25 -27.11 -1.86
C GLU A 154 -10.39 -26.40 -0.83
N ALA A 155 -9.25 -25.84 -1.23
CA ALA A 155 -8.40 -25.02 -0.35
C ALA A 155 -9.13 -23.76 0.12
N MET A 156 -9.84 -23.08 -0.79
CA MET A 156 -10.64 -21.90 -0.46
C MET A 156 -11.79 -22.25 0.50
N ARG A 157 -12.49 -23.36 0.25
CA ARG A 157 -13.58 -23.89 1.09
C ARG A 157 -13.08 -24.19 2.50
N ALA A 158 -11.96 -24.91 2.61
CA ALA A 158 -11.35 -25.25 3.89
C ALA A 158 -10.94 -23.97 4.67
N ALA A 159 -10.32 -23.00 3.99
CA ALA A 159 -9.91 -21.74 4.61
C ALA A 159 -11.10 -20.93 5.13
N ILE A 160 -12.17 -20.77 4.34
CA ILE A 160 -13.35 -19.99 4.75
C ILE A 160 -14.07 -20.69 5.91
N SER A 161 -14.26 -22.01 5.86
CA SER A 161 -14.90 -22.76 6.94
C SER A 161 -14.09 -22.69 8.25
N TRP A 162 -12.76 -22.73 8.15
CA TRP A 162 -11.87 -22.57 9.30
C TRP A 162 -11.96 -21.15 9.90
N ASP A 163 -11.92 -20.11 9.06
CA ASP A 163 -12.04 -18.71 9.48
C ASP A 163 -13.38 -18.45 10.21
N GLN A 164 -14.48 -19.01 9.69
CA GLN A 164 -15.81 -18.90 10.32
C GLN A 164 -15.88 -19.64 11.66
N ALA A 165 -15.35 -20.87 11.74
CA ALA A 165 -15.33 -21.65 12.96
C ALA A 165 -14.53 -21.01 14.08
N HIS A 166 -13.43 -20.30 13.75
CA HIS A 166 -12.54 -19.67 14.73
C HIS A 166 -12.82 -18.16 14.94
N GLY A 167 -13.87 -17.62 14.32
CA GLY A 167 -14.26 -16.21 14.46
C GLY A 167 -13.25 -15.23 13.88
N GLN A 168 -12.40 -15.68 12.96
CA GLN A 168 -11.44 -14.84 12.23
C GLN A 168 -12.13 -13.93 11.19
N ASP A 169 -13.43 -14.05 11.04
CA ASP A 169 -14.28 -13.20 10.20
C ASP A 169 -14.76 -11.91 10.90
N LYS A 170 -14.38 -11.66 12.16
CA LYS A 170 -14.86 -10.53 12.97
C LYS A 170 -13.81 -9.43 13.09
N TRP A 171 -14.23 -8.17 13.10
CA TRP A 171 -13.35 -7.00 13.33
C TRP A 171 -12.58 -7.09 14.65
N ALA A 172 -13.20 -7.68 15.69
CA ALA A 172 -12.55 -7.89 16.97
C ALA A 172 -11.28 -8.76 16.89
N ALA A 173 -11.22 -9.70 15.94
CA ALA A 173 -10.07 -10.57 15.76
C ALA A 173 -8.77 -9.82 15.42
N LEU A 174 -8.86 -8.60 14.90
CA LEU A 174 -7.69 -7.74 14.65
C LEU A 174 -6.99 -7.28 15.94
N TRP A 175 -7.65 -7.38 17.10
CA TRP A 175 -7.18 -6.83 18.38
C TRP A 175 -7.18 -7.84 19.53
N ASN A 176 -7.76 -9.02 19.37
CA ASN A 176 -8.01 -9.99 20.43
C ASN A 176 -6.74 -10.55 21.06
N SER A 177 -5.65 -10.70 20.31
CA SER A 177 -4.40 -11.28 20.81
C SER A 177 -3.23 -10.29 20.71
N LYS A 178 -2.15 -10.56 21.44
CA LYS A 178 -0.89 -9.79 21.31
C LYS A 178 -0.34 -9.86 19.89
N ALA A 179 -0.43 -11.04 19.25
CA ALA A 179 -0.02 -11.26 17.87
C ALA A 179 -0.86 -10.43 16.89
N ALA A 180 -2.20 -10.45 17.04
CA ALA A 180 -3.11 -9.66 16.21
C ALA A 180 -2.87 -8.15 16.35
N ARG A 181 -2.68 -7.65 17.57
CA ARG A 181 -2.36 -6.23 17.82
C ARG A 181 -1.04 -5.81 17.19
N TYR A 182 -0.01 -6.65 17.31
CA TYR A 182 1.27 -6.35 16.68
C TYR A 182 1.17 -6.37 15.15
N ARG A 183 0.45 -7.33 14.57
CA ARG A 183 0.17 -7.43 13.15
C ARG A 183 -0.55 -6.17 12.65
N SER A 184 -1.59 -5.75 13.36
CA SER A 184 -2.31 -4.50 13.06
C SER A 184 -1.44 -3.25 13.22
N PHE A 185 -0.55 -3.21 14.22
CA PHE A 185 0.44 -2.13 14.37
C PHE A 185 1.37 -2.06 13.15
N VAL A 186 1.93 -3.18 12.71
CA VAL A 186 2.81 -3.22 11.52
C VAL A 186 2.05 -2.78 10.27
N ALA A 187 0.81 -3.24 10.06
CA ALA A 187 0.00 -2.85 8.91
C ALA A 187 -0.33 -1.35 8.91
N ILE A 188 -0.82 -0.83 10.03
CA ILE A 188 -1.22 0.58 10.17
C ILE A 188 0.00 1.50 10.03
N SER A 189 1.09 1.18 10.73
CA SER A 189 2.31 2.00 10.66
C SER A 189 2.90 1.96 9.26
N SER A 190 2.97 0.80 8.59
CA SER A 190 3.53 0.68 7.24
C SER A 190 2.81 1.57 6.23
N GLN A 191 1.50 1.57 6.24
CA GLN A 191 0.68 2.42 5.38
C GLN A 191 0.80 3.92 5.75
N SER A 192 0.90 4.23 7.06
CA SER A 192 0.95 5.62 7.53
C SER A 192 2.29 6.29 7.26
N LEU A 193 3.39 5.53 7.12
CA LEU A 193 4.72 6.08 6.82
C LEU A 193 4.80 6.82 5.48
N TRP A 194 3.92 6.49 4.53
CA TRP A 194 3.78 7.22 3.28
C TRP A 194 3.56 8.73 3.49
N ALA A 195 2.80 9.12 4.51
CA ALA A 195 2.43 10.50 4.75
C ALA A 195 3.55 11.37 5.36
N TRP A 196 4.59 10.76 5.96
CA TRP A 196 5.64 11.47 6.68
C TRP A 196 6.89 11.79 5.86
N ASN A 197 6.90 11.47 4.57
CA ASN A 197 8.06 11.70 3.69
C ASN A 197 8.18 13.14 3.13
N GLY A 198 7.38 14.07 3.61
CA GLY A 198 7.32 15.43 3.05
C GLY A 198 6.62 15.51 1.69
N GLY A 199 6.15 14.37 1.15
CA GLY A 199 5.50 14.28 -0.16
C GLY A 199 4.22 15.09 -0.27
N SER A 200 3.53 15.31 0.84
CA SER A 200 2.35 16.18 0.91
C SER A 200 2.65 17.63 0.50
N ILE A 201 3.83 18.14 0.83
CA ILE A 201 4.26 19.48 0.43
C ILE A 201 4.52 19.52 -1.07
N PHE A 202 5.28 18.57 -1.59
CA PHE A 202 5.57 18.49 -3.02
C PHE A 202 4.33 18.15 -3.86
N GLY A 203 3.53 17.18 -3.43
CA GLY A 203 2.39 16.72 -4.22
C GLY A 203 1.32 17.77 -4.48
N TYR A 204 1.13 18.71 -3.53
CA TYR A 204 0.06 19.71 -3.62
C TYR A 204 0.56 21.15 -3.76
N TYR A 205 1.80 21.44 -3.36
CA TYR A 205 2.34 22.79 -3.30
C TYR A 205 3.65 22.96 -4.09
N TYR A 206 3.97 22.05 -5.01
CA TYR A 206 5.21 22.07 -5.79
C TYR A 206 5.41 23.40 -6.55
N THR A 207 4.33 24.03 -7.02
CA THR A 207 4.40 25.34 -7.70
C THR A 207 4.96 26.43 -6.78
N ILE A 208 4.56 26.44 -5.51
CA ILE A 208 5.06 27.39 -4.51
C ILE A 208 6.54 27.14 -4.24
N ILE A 209 6.94 25.89 -4.09
CA ILE A 209 8.32 25.49 -3.79
C ILE A 209 9.23 25.79 -4.97
N PHE A 210 8.83 25.43 -6.19
CA PHE A 210 9.62 25.71 -7.38
C PHE A 210 9.74 27.20 -7.67
N SER A 211 8.68 27.98 -7.41
CA SER A 211 8.75 29.45 -7.48
C SER A 211 9.74 30.03 -6.46
N ALA A 212 9.75 29.50 -5.22
CA ALA A 212 10.75 29.90 -4.21
C ALA A 212 12.18 29.50 -4.62
N ALA A 213 12.34 28.39 -5.37
CA ALA A 213 13.62 27.96 -5.94
C ALA A 213 14.02 28.75 -7.22
N GLY A 214 13.25 29.78 -7.60
CA GLY A 214 13.53 30.60 -8.79
C GLY A 214 12.99 30.03 -10.11
N ILE A 215 12.21 28.97 -10.07
CA ILE A 215 11.56 28.38 -11.23
C ILE A 215 10.12 28.90 -11.29
N THR A 216 9.93 30.05 -11.91
CA THR A 216 8.64 30.78 -11.93
C THR A 216 7.79 30.47 -13.16
N ASP A 217 8.38 29.86 -14.20
CA ASP A 217 7.65 29.49 -15.40
C ASP A 217 6.70 28.30 -15.13
N PRO A 218 5.37 28.48 -15.26
CA PRO A 218 4.40 27.40 -15.05
C PRO A 218 4.60 26.20 -15.97
N HIS A 219 4.98 26.42 -17.23
CA HIS A 219 5.22 25.33 -18.18
C HIS A 219 6.38 24.46 -17.73
N LEU A 220 7.46 25.06 -17.24
CA LEU A 220 8.59 24.31 -16.71
C LEU A 220 8.19 23.52 -15.45
N GLN A 221 7.39 24.11 -14.54
CA GLN A 221 6.89 23.43 -13.34
C GLN A 221 6.03 22.20 -13.68
N PHE A 222 5.10 22.32 -14.62
CA PHE A 222 4.29 21.18 -15.10
C PHE A 222 5.15 20.15 -15.84
N GLY A 223 6.15 20.60 -16.61
CA GLY A 223 7.11 19.72 -17.27
C GLY A 223 7.91 18.87 -16.26
N ILE A 224 8.39 19.48 -15.17
CA ILE A 224 9.08 18.75 -14.08
C ILE A 224 8.13 17.72 -13.44
N SER A 225 6.86 18.08 -13.24
CA SER A 225 5.86 17.13 -12.73
C SER A 225 5.62 15.94 -13.69
N ALA A 226 5.61 16.19 -14.99
CA ALA A 226 5.50 15.12 -15.98
C ALA A 226 6.72 14.20 -15.97
N ILE A 227 7.94 14.75 -15.86
CA ILE A 227 9.18 13.98 -15.70
C ILE A 227 9.13 13.15 -14.41
N GLN A 228 8.64 13.71 -13.30
CA GLN A 228 8.46 12.97 -12.04
C GLN A 228 7.56 11.75 -12.25
N ASN A 229 6.43 11.88 -12.93
CA ASN A 229 5.54 10.75 -13.22
C ASN A 229 6.21 9.71 -14.14
N ALA A 230 7.06 10.13 -15.07
CA ALA A 230 7.87 9.21 -15.86
C ALA A 230 8.88 8.43 -14.99
N THR A 231 9.52 9.09 -14.03
CA THR A 231 10.40 8.38 -13.06
C THR A 231 9.64 7.40 -12.20
N TRP A 232 8.36 7.65 -11.89
CA TRP A 232 7.49 6.71 -11.18
C TRP A 232 7.23 5.45 -12.00
N CYS A 233 7.00 5.56 -13.30
CA CYS A 233 6.83 4.40 -14.15
C CYS A 233 8.08 3.51 -14.15
N ILE A 234 9.26 4.10 -14.37
CA ILE A 234 10.52 3.37 -14.40
C ILE A 234 10.85 2.79 -13.02
N GLY A 235 10.73 3.60 -11.96
CA GLY A 235 11.00 3.20 -10.59
C GLY A 235 10.07 2.07 -10.11
N GLY A 236 8.80 2.07 -10.52
CA GLY A 236 7.85 1.01 -10.21
C GLY A 236 8.24 -0.35 -10.80
N ILE A 237 8.71 -0.37 -12.05
CA ILE A 237 9.21 -1.59 -12.71
C ILE A 237 10.44 -2.13 -11.97
N VAL A 238 11.43 -1.27 -11.76
CA VAL A 238 12.67 -1.63 -11.05
C VAL A 238 12.37 -2.08 -9.63
N GLY A 239 11.45 -1.39 -8.94
CA GLY A 239 11.07 -1.68 -7.57
C GLY A 239 10.38 -3.03 -7.40
N GLY A 240 9.50 -3.41 -8.32
CA GLY A 240 8.88 -4.73 -8.33
C GLY A 240 9.93 -5.85 -8.38
N TYR A 241 10.92 -5.71 -9.26
CA TYR A 241 12.02 -6.66 -9.39
C TYR A 241 12.92 -6.71 -8.13
N LEU A 242 13.30 -5.55 -7.60
CA LEU A 242 14.15 -5.46 -6.40
C LEU A 242 13.45 -5.98 -5.14
N LEU A 243 12.14 -5.86 -5.07
CA LEU A 243 11.36 -6.36 -3.94
C LEU A 243 11.51 -7.88 -3.75
N ASP A 244 11.54 -8.63 -4.85
CA ASP A 244 11.72 -10.07 -4.82
C ASP A 244 13.17 -10.49 -4.52
N ILE A 245 14.16 -9.64 -4.89
CA ILE A 245 15.57 -9.92 -4.63
C ILE A 245 15.96 -9.57 -3.18
N TRP A 246 15.58 -8.41 -2.67
CA TRP A 246 16.07 -7.90 -1.37
C TRP A 246 15.11 -8.12 -0.21
N GLY A 247 13.85 -8.45 -0.48
CA GLY A 247 12.83 -8.66 0.54
C GLY A 247 12.18 -7.37 1.02
N ARG A 248 11.18 -7.54 1.87
CA ARG A 248 10.26 -6.44 2.26
C ARG A 248 10.91 -5.48 3.25
N ARG A 249 11.52 -6.02 4.31
CA ARG A 249 12.17 -5.24 5.37
C ARG A 249 13.35 -4.41 4.84
N THR A 250 14.21 -5.02 4.03
CA THR A 250 15.38 -4.34 3.44
C THR A 250 14.94 -3.18 2.55
N ASN A 251 13.93 -3.38 1.69
CA ASN A 251 13.40 -2.33 0.84
C ASN A 251 12.81 -1.17 1.66
N TYR A 252 12.10 -1.44 2.78
CA TYR A 252 11.64 -0.38 3.68
C TYR A 252 12.79 0.43 4.26
N ILE A 253 13.81 -0.22 4.80
CA ILE A 253 14.96 0.44 5.43
C ILE A 253 15.68 1.35 4.41
N ILE A 254 15.93 0.85 3.21
CA ILE A 254 16.58 1.62 2.14
C ILE A 254 15.67 2.78 1.70
N GLY A 255 14.37 2.51 1.47
CA GLY A 255 13.41 3.51 1.02
C GLY A 255 13.22 4.67 2.00
N LEU A 256 13.14 4.39 3.30
CA LEU A 256 13.01 5.41 4.35
C LEU A 256 14.34 6.13 4.61
N GLY A 257 15.46 5.39 4.65
CA GLY A 257 16.79 5.95 4.89
C GLY A 257 17.23 6.90 3.78
N GLN A 258 17.04 6.52 2.51
CA GLN A 258 17.33 7.42 1.39
C GLN A 258 16.42 8.66 1.40
N ALA A 259 15.13 8.51 1.76
CA ALA A 259 14.22 9.66 1.86
C ALA A 259 14.72 10.66 2.92
N SER A 260 15.16 10.18 4.09
CA SER A 260 15.78 11.02 5.11
C SER A 260 16.99 11.79 4.56
N LEU A 261 17.92 11.11 3.87
CA LEU A 261 19.10 11.72 3.30
C LEU A 261 18.74 12.80 2.26
N MET A 262 17.83 12.49 1.33
CA MET A 262 17.42 13.45 0.29
C MET A 262 16.71 14.68 0.88
N LEU A 263 15.91 14.51 1.92
CA LEU A 263 15.25 15.60 2.63
C LEU A 263 16.27 16.48 3.38
N ILE A 264 17.34 15.92 3.93
CA ILE A 264 18.45 16.71 4.52
C ILE A 264 19.10 17.57 3.44
N ILE A 265 19.39 16.99 2.27
CA ILE A 265 20.01 17.75 1.16
C ILE A 265 19.09 18.87 0.70
N GLN A 266 17.79 18.62 0.52
CA GLN A 266 16.80 19.64 0.12
C GLN A 266 16.69 20.73 1.17
N GLY A 267 16.63 20.38 2.45
CA GLY A 267 16.62 21.33 3.57
C GLY A 267 17.87 22.19 3.60
N SER A 268 19.04 21.59 3.38
CA SER A 268 20.31 22.33 3.34
C SER A 268 20.37 23.33 2.18
N ILE A 269 19.88 22.97 1.01
CA ILE A 269 19.78 23.88 -0.14
C ILE A 269 18.79 25.02 0.18
N THR A 270 17.62 24.70 0.74
CA THR A 270 16.59 25.70 1.05
C THR A 270 17.09 26.69 2.10
N ILE A 271 17.61 26.21 3.24
CA ILE A 271 18.13 27.05 4.34
C ILE A 271 19.35 27.85 3.90
N GLY A 272 20.26 27.20 3.16
CA GLY A 272 21.53 27.84 2.76
C GLY A 272 21.40 28.86 1.67
N ILE A 273 20.44 28.74 0.78
CA ILE A 273 20.33 29.53 -0.46
C ILE A 273 18.98 30.24 -0.53
N PHE A 274 17.86 29.53 -0.56
CA PHE A 274 16.56 30.12 -0.86
C PHE A 274 16.01 30.99 0.27
N ASP A 275 16.15 30.55 1.52
CA ASP A 275 15.71 31.35 2.69
C ASP A 275 16.53 32.65 2.87
N LYS A 276 17.71 32.72 2.26
CA LYS A 276 18.54 33.94 2.20
C LYS A 276 18.19 34.84 1.02
N GLY A 277 17.17 34.49 0.23
CA GLY A 277 16.77 35.28 -0.94
C GLY A 277 17.72 35.17 -2.14
N ILE A 278 18.64 34.21 -2.13
CA ILE A 278 19.60 34.02 -3.23
C ILE A 278 18.92 33.20 -4.34
N VAL A 279 18.50 33.89 -5.41
CA VAL A 279 17.96 33.22 -6.59
C VAL A 279 19.10 32.81 -7.51
N ASN A 280 19.44 31.53 -7.54
CA ASN A 280 20.48 30.98 -8.40
C ASN A 280 19.93 29.81 -9.24
N LYS A 281 20.00 29.92 -10.57
CA LYS A 281 19.52 28.87 -11.49
C LYS A 281 20.20 27.53 -11.25
N ALA A 282 21.49 27.52 -10.90
CA ALA A 282 22.20 26.27 -10.58
C ALA A 282 21.68 25.60 -9.31
N ALA A 283 21.38 26.39 -8.27
CA ALA A 283 20.78 25.88 -7.03
C ALA A 283 19.35 25.35 -7.26
N GLY A 284 18.55 26.06 -8.06
CA GLY A 284 17.21 25.59 -8.48
C GLY A 284 17.28 24.27 -9.24
N ALA A 285 18.18 24.14 -10.20
CA ALA A 285 18.42 22.90 -10.95
C ALA A 285 18.89 21.76 -10.02
N GLY A 286 19.80 22.05 -9.09
CA GLY A 286 20.26 21.09 -8.09
C GLY A 286 19.12 20.59 -7.18
N PHE A 287 18.25 21.50 -6.72
CA PHE A 287 17.08 21.16 -5.92
C PHE A 287 16.10 20.24 -6.67
N VAL A 288 15.79 20.56 -7.95
CA VAL A 288 14.94 19.75 -8.80
C VAL A 288 15.56 18.36 -9.08
N SER A 289 16.88 18.31 -9.29
CA SER A 289 17.56 17.03 -9.50
C SER A 289 17.44 16.12 -8.27
N VAL A 290 17.66 16.65 -7.07
CA VAL A 290 17.49 15.92 -5.80
C VAL A 290 16.04 15.48 -5.62
N TYR A 291 15.08 16.33 -5.95
CA TYR A 291 13.66 16.02 -5.93
C TYR A 291 13.30 14.85 -6.84
N LEU A 292 13.75 14.83 -8.09
CA LEU A 292 13.47 13.75 -9.04
C LEU A 292 14.13 12.44 -8.61
N ILE A 293 15.38 12.50 -8.12
CA ILE A 293 16.09 11.32 -7.58
C ILE A 293 15.36 10.77 -6.35
N GLN A 294 14.93 11.62 -5.43
CA GLN A 294 14.17 11.21 -4.25
C GLN A 294 12.91 10.44 -4.63
N TRP A 295 12.13 10.96 -5.57
CA TRP A 295 10.88 10.33 -5.98
C TRP A 295 11.11 9.03 -6.76
N PHE A 296 12.14 8.97 -7.60
CA PHE A 296 12.54 7.73 -8.25
C PHE A 296 12.89 6.64 -7.24
N LEU A 297 13.76 6.94 -6.28
CA LEU A 297 14.17 6.01 -5.24
C LEU A 297 13.01 5.64 -4.30
N TRP A 298 12.14 6.58 -3.99
CA TRP A 298 10.95 6.35 -3.18
C TRP A 298 10.02 5.32 -3.81
N VAL A 299 9.71 5.48 -5.08
CA VAL A 299 8.85 4.54 -5.81
C VAL A 299 9.54 3.20 -6.01
N THR A 300 10.85 3.19 -6.19
CA THR A 300 11.62 1.95 -6.35
C THR A 300 11.63 1.11 -5.07
N PHE A 301 11.90 1.70 -3.92
CA PHE A 301 12.11 0.93 -2.69
C PHE A 301 10.92 0.89 -1.74
N PHE A 302 10.17 1.97 -1.63
CA PHE A 302 9.10 2.07 -0.63
C PHE A 302 7.72 1.69 -1.17
N SER A 303 7.34 2.20 -2.34
CA SER A 303 5.98 2.07 -2.87
C SER A 303 5.51 0.62 -3.08
N PRO A 304 6.33 -0.32 -3.59
CA PRO A 304 5.88 -1.71 -3.76
C PRO A 304 5.59 -2.38 -2.41
N VAL A 305 6.44 -2.12 -1.41
CA VAL A 305 6.34 -2.80 -0.11
C VAL A 305 5.13 -2.33 0.68
N VAL A 306 4.83 -1.02 0.65
CA VAL A 306 3.72 -0.44 1.43
C VAL A 306 2.37 -1.03 1.07
N ASN A 307 2.18 -1.43 -0.17
CA ASN A 307 0.94 -2.04 -0.64
C ASN A 307 0.90 -3.55 -0.40
N MET A 308 2.03 -4.25 -0.52
CA MET A 308 2.08 -5.71 -0.40
C MET A 308 2.11 -6.18 1.05
N LEU A 309 2.90 -5.54 1.92
CA LEU A 309 3.10 -6.01 3.29
C LEU A 309 1.79 -6.18 4.08
N PRO A 310 0.85 -5.21 4.10
CA PRO A 310 -0.42 -5.40 4.80
C PRO A 310 -1.27 -6.55 4.25
N ALA A 311 -1.14 -6.87 2.96
CA ALA A 311 -1.86 -7.98 2.36
C ALA A 311 -1.22 -9.35 2.68
N GLU A 312 0.09 -9.40 2.91
CA GLU A 312 0.84 -10.62 3.23
C GLU A 312 0.73 -11.03 4.70
N ILE A 313 0.62 -10.06 5.61
CA ILE A 313 0.67 -10.32 7.06
C ILE A 313 -0.66 -10.78 7.67
N TYR A 314 -1.78 -10.61 6.99
CA TYR A 314 -3.09 -11.04 7.49
C TYR A 314 -3.51 -12.39 6.89
N SER A 315 -4.17 -13.22 7.72
CA SER A 315 -4.89 -14.40 7.24
C SER A 315 -5.98 -14.01 6.23
N ALA A 316 -6.41 -14.97 5.43
CA ALA A 316 -7.36 -14.72 4.34
C ALA A 316 -8.66 -14.04 4.82
N GLY A 317 -9.21 -14.46 5.96
CA GLY A 317 -10.46 -13.92 6.53
C GLY A 317 -10.31 -12.49 7.09
N LEU A 318 -9.12 -12.12 7.58
CA LEU A 318 -8.86 -10.81 8.17
C LEU A 318 -8.24 -9.81 7.19
N ARG A 319 -7.72 -10.27 6.03
CA ARG A 319 -6.96 -9.45 5.08
C ARG A 319 -7.70 -8.19 4.65
N ALA A 320 -8.95 -8.34 4.18
CA ALA A 320 -9.75 -7.21 3.73
C ALA A 320 -9.99 -6.18 4.84
N ARG A 321 -10.31 -6.66 6.06
CA ARG A 321 -10.58 -5.79 7.22
C ARG A 321 -9.31 -5.12 7.73
N GLY A 322 -8.21 -5.87 7.83
CA GLY A 322 -6.92 -5.36 8.27
C GLY A 322 -6.36 -4.33 7.30
N TYR A 323 -6.45 -4.59 6.00
CA TYR A 323 -6.07 -3.64 4.96
C TYR A 323 -6.93 -2.37 4.99
N ALA A 324 -8.27 -2.52 5.15
CA ALA A 324 -9.18 -1.39 5.26
C ALA A 324 -8.85 -0.47 6.46
N ILE A 325 -8.62 -1.04 7.65
CA ILE A 325 -8.22 -0.27 8.83
C ILE A 325 -6.89 0.45 8.59
N ALA A 326 -5.88 -0.24 8.05
CA ALA A 326 -4.59 0.37 7.76
C ALA A 326 -4.72 1.55 6.80
N ASN A 327 -5.55 1.44 5.76
CA ASN A 327 -5.85 2.53 4.85
C ASN A 327 -6.57 3.71 5.52
N VAL A 328 -7.59 3.45 6.36
CA VAL A 328 -8.31 4.52 7.08
C VAL A 328 -7.35 5.34 7.94
N PHE A 329 -6.47 4.68 8.71
CA PHE A 329 -5.45 5.37 9.50
C PHE A 329 -4.45 6.12 8.62
N SER A 330 -3.99 5.52 7.53
CA SER A 330 -3.08 6.15 6.57
C SER A 330 -3.69 7.42 5.96
N MET A 331 -4.95 7.35 5.53
CA MET A 331 -5.67 8.52 5.00
C MET A 331 -5.89 9.61 6.05
N GLY A 332 -6.17 9.23 7.30
CA GLY A 332 -6.27 10.17 8.42
C GLY A 332 -4.96 10.90 8.70
N VAL A 333 -3.84 10.18 8.75
CA VAL A 333 -2.50 10.76 8.90
C VAL A 333 -2.16 11.61 7.67
N GLY A 334 -2.45 11.11 6.45
CA GLY A 334 -2.27 11.84 5.20
C GLY A 334 -3.03 13.16 5.19
N PHE A 335 -4.28 13.18 5.63
CA PHE A 335 -5.07 14.40 5.77
C PHE A 335 -4.41 15.40 6.74
N ALA A 336 -3.98 14.93 7.91
CA ALA A 336 -3.32 15.79 8.89
C ALA A 336 -2.02 16.40 8.35
N THR A 337 -1.19 15.61 7.68
CA THR A 337 0.07 16.09 7.09
C THR A 337 -0.16 17.05 5.92
N GLN A 338 -1.16 16.78 5.08
CA GLN A 338 -1.52 17.66 3.96
C GLN A 338 -2.10 19.01 4.43
N TYR A 339 -2.97 18.96 5.43
CA TYR A 339 -3.57 20.16 6.01
C TYR A 339 -2.51 21.04 6.69
N SER A 340 -1.57 20.44 7.39
CA SER A 340 -0.48 21.16 8.07
C SER A 340 0.68 21.56 7.14
N ALA A 341 0.79 21.00 5.94
CA ALA A 341 1.93 21.15 5.05
C ALA A 341 2.24 22.61 4.71
N LEU A 342 1.25 23.38 4.26
CA LEU A 342 1.44 24.78 3.88
C LEU A 342 1.73 25.71 5.07
N PRO A 343 0.99 25.64 6.19
CA PRO A 343 1.37 26.35 7.42
C PRO A 343 2.79 26.01 7.89
N MET A 344 3.15 24.74 7.92
CA MET A 344 4.50 24.31 8.31
C MET A 344 5.57 24.92 7.40
N TYR A 345 5.39 24.86 6.08
CA TYR A 345 6.33 25.43 5.12
C TYR A 345 6.47 26.96 5.31
N ARG A 346 5.36 27.67 5.54
CA ARG A 346 5.38 29.14 5.75
C ARG A 346 6.06 29.56 7.04
N HIS A 347 5.95 28.77 8.12
CA HIS A 347 6.54 29.11 9.42
C HIS A 347 7.95 28.57 9.60
N MET A 348 8.24 27.37 9.06
CA MET A 348 9.51 26.69 9.26
C MET A 348 10.49 26.90 8.10
N HIS A 349 10.01 27.37 6.93
CA HIS A 349 10.83 27.51 5.72
C HIS A 349 11.62 26.23 5.43
N GLY A 350 12.91 26.29 5.18
CA GLY A 350 13.75 25.12 4.90
C GLY A 350 13.86 24.11 6.04
N TRP A 351 13.56 24.49 7.29
CA TRP A 351 13.57 23.56 8.42
C TRP A 351 12.47 22.50 8.37
N VAL A 352 11.42 22.71 7.59
CA VAL A 352 10.37 21.68 7.38
C VAL A 352 10.95 20.41 6.77
N TRP A 353 11.92 20.53 5.89
CA TRP A 353 12.57 19.35 5.29
C TRP A 353 13.40 18.58 6.31
N ILE A 354 14.10 19.29 7.19
CA ILE A 354 14.87 18.67 8.28
C ILE A 354 13.93 17.97 9.27
N PHE A 355 12.78 18.56 9.57
CA PHE A 355 11.75 17.92 10.39
C PHE A 355 11.28 16.59 9.79
N PHE A 356 10.89 16.56 8.52
CA PHE A 356 10.49 15.33 7.84
C PHE A 356 11.66 14.33 7.68
N ALA A 357 12.87 14.80 7.49
CA ALA A 357 14.06 13.94 7.51
C ALA A 357 14.22 13.21 8.85
N GLY A 358 14.03 13.92 9.97
CA GLY A 358 14.01 13.33 11.30
C GLY A 358 12.91 12.29 11.47
N CYS A 359 11.70 12.57 10.96
CA CYS A 359 10.60 11.60 10.96
C CYS A 359 10.95 10.33 10.15
N MET A 360 11.57 10.48 8.96
CA MET A 360 12.00 9.34 8.14
C MET A 360 13.12 8.53 8.81
N LEU A 361 14.06 9.18 9.48
CA LEU A 361 15.10 8.49 10.24
C LEU A 361 14.49 7.70 11.39
N ALA A 362 13.59 8.30 12.17
CA ALA A 362 12.88 7.62 13.24
C ALA A 362 12.06 6.42 12.72
N ALA A 363 11.39 6.60 11.57
CA ALA A 363 10.67 5.53 10.89
C ALA A 363 11.62 4.39 10.44
N THR A 364 12.80 4.72 9.91
CA THR A 364 13.83 3.73 9.54
C THR A 364 14.25 2.90 10.74
N LEU A 365 14.52 3.54 11.88
CA LEU A 365 14.87 2.87 13.13
C LEU A 365 13.71 2.01 13.64
N MET A 366 12.47 2.54 13.59
CA MET A 366 11.28 1.77 13.98
C MET A 366 11.14 0.50 13.13
N VAL A 367 11.23 0.60 11.80
CA VAL A 367 11.17 -0.55 10.90
C VAL A 367 12.30 -1.53 11.17
N TYR A 368 13.50 -1.03 11.39
CA TYR A 368 14.66 -1.88 11.70
C TYR A 368 14.45 -2.73 12.96
N PHE A 369 13.86 -2.18 14.02
CA PHE A 369 13.67 -2.91 15.27
C PHE A 369 12.34 -3.68 15.34
N THR A 370 11.32 -3.28 14.58
CA THR A 370 9.97 -3.84 14.75
C THR A 370 9.46 -4.68 13.59
N TYR A 371 9.96 -4.49 12.35
CA TYR A 371 9.38 -5.22 11.21
C TYR A 371 10.12 -6.55 10.98
N PRO A 372 9.41 -7.68 10.89
CA PRO A 372 9.99 -8.94 10.47
C PRO A 372 10.20 -8.96 8.95
N GLU A 373 11.12 -9.78 8.47
CA GLU A 373 11.23 -10.10 7.05
C GLU A 373 10.20 -11.17 6.68
N THR A 374 9.45 -10.93 5.61
CA THR A 374 8.39 -11.85 5.15
C THR A 374 8.70 -12.49 3.79
N LYS A 375 9.86 -12.18 3.19
CA LYS A 375 10.26 -12.70 1.89
C LYS A 375 10.27 -14.22 1.86
N GLY A 376 9.55 -14.81 0.88
CA GLY A 376 9.52 -16.25 0.64
C GLY A 376 8.86 -17.08 1.74
N MET A 377 8.12 -16.43 2.66
CA MET A 377 7.36 -17.13 3.69
C MET A 377 5.97 -17.52 3.18
N THR A 378 5.52 -18.71 3.60
CA THR A 378 4.11 -19.09 3.47
C THR A 378 3.25 -18.30 4.47
N LEU A 379 1.93 -18.27 4.27
CA LEU A 379 1.03 -17.58 5.20
C LEU A 379 1.09 -18.17 6.62
N GLU A 380 1.29 -19.47 6.72
CA GLU A 380 1.43 -20.21 7.97
C GLU A 380 2.72 -19.83 8.70
N GLU A 381 3.84 -19.71 7.98
CA GLU A 381 5.11 -19.27 8.56
C GLU A 381 5.05 -17.80 9.04
N VAL A 382 4.35 -16.94 8.29
CA VAL A 382 4.10 -15.56 8.71
C VAL A 382 3.29 -15.54 10.01
N GLU A 383 2.33 -16.46 10.18
CA GLU A 383 1.53 -16.55 11.40
C GLU A 383 2.38 -16.91 12.62
N VAL A 384 3.30 -17.85 12.48
CA VAL A 384 4.27 -18.21 13.53
C VAL A 384 5.17 -17.03 13.89
N VAL A 385 5.71 -16.32 12.91
CA VAL A 385 6.59 -15.15 13.14
C VAL A 385 5.88 -14.05 13.92
N PHE A 386 4.62 -13.81 13.68
CA PHE A 386 3.84 -12.82 14.43
C PHE A 386 3.35 -13.34 15.78
N GLY A 387 3.25 -14.66 15.99
CA GLY A 387 2.87 -15.31 17.24
C GLY A 387 3.97 -15.32 18.31
N THR A 388 5.24 -15.37 17.90
CA THR A 388 6.39 -15.46 18.82
C THR A 388 6.70 -14.13 19.53
N GLY A 389 7.38 -14.19 20.69
CA GLY A 389 7.77 -13.01 21.49
C GLY A 389 8.74 -12.07 20.74
N ALA A 390 8.74 -10.77 21.09
CA ALA A 390 9.50 -9.72 20.39
C ALA A 390 11.00 -10.01 20.24
N GLY A 391 11.63 -10.64 21.23
CA GLY A 391 13.06 -10.97 21.19
C GLY A 391 13.40 -12.11 20.23
N GLN A 392 12.50 -13.07 20.03
CA GLN A 392 12.66 -14.15 19.06
C GLN A 392 12.38 -13.66 17.62
N ARG A 393 11.49 -12.69 17.45
CA ARG A 393 11.20 -12.05 16.15
C ARG A 393 12.41 -11.34 15.56
N VAL A 394 13.12 -10.57 16.39
CA VAL A 394 14.37 -9.90 15.97
C VAL A 394 15.45 -10.93 15.63
N LYS A 395 15.58 -12.00 16.43
CA LYS A 395 16.51 -13.09 16.14
C LYS A 395 16.13 -13.85 14.86
N ALA A 396 14.85 -14.14 14.63
CA ALA A 396 14.38 -14.77 13.40
C ALA A 396 14.59 -13.87 12.17
N ALA A 397 14.37 -12.57 12.30
CA ALA A 397 14.63 -11.60 11.24
C ALA A 397 16.12 -11.41 10.93
N LEU A 398 16.98 -11.44 11.96
CA LEU A 398 18.45 -11.36 11.82
C LEU A 398 19.08 -12.71 11.45
N GLY A 399 18.53 -13.84 11.92
CA GLY A 399 19.07 -15.18 11.67
C GLY A 399 18.78 -15.74 10.28
N ARG A 400 17.78 -15.21 9.57
CA ARG A 400 17.47 -15.66 8.19
C ARG A 400 18.28 -14.97 7.10
N THR A 401 19.11 -14.00 7.42
CA THR A 401 20.20 -13.58 6.53
C THR A 401 21.36 -14.58 6.48
N ALA A 402 21.38 -15.59 7.37
CA ALA A 402 22.34 -16.67 7.40
C ALA A 402 21.62 -18.03 7.20
N HIS A 403 21.62 -18.52 5.97
CA HIS A 403 21.39 -19.92 5.56
C HIS A 403 20.33 -20.74 6.33
N VAL A 404 19.07 -20.64 5.91
CA VAL A 404 18.15 -21.77 6.00
C VAL A 404 18.13 -22.43 4.62
N ASP A 405 18.56 -23.68 4.54
CA ASP A 405 18.49 -24.51 3.35
C ASP A 405 17.01 -24.64 2.93
N PRO A 406 16.60 -24.17 1.73
CA PRO A 406 15.21 -24.23 1.29
C PRO A 406 14.69 -25.67 1.09
N ARG A 407 15.51 -26.69 1.37
CA ARG A 407 15.20 -28.10 1.20
C ARG A 407 14.82 -28.82 2.49
N THR A 408 14.81 -28.16 3.64
CA THR A 408 14.35 -28.78 4.89
C THR A 408 12.84 -28.50 5.05
N PRO A 409 11.94 -29.45 4.79
CA PRO A 409 10.52 -29.26 5.07
C PRO A 409 10.37 -29.21 6.60
N LEU A 410 10.00 -28.05 7.12
CA LEU A 410 9.53 -27.92 8.49
C LEU A 410 8.14 -28.58 8.53
N HIS A 411 8.10 -29.86 8.91
CA HIS A 411 6.87 -30.54 9.27
C HIS A 411 6.37 -29.96 10.59
N PHE A 412 5.54 -28.93 10.53
CA PHE A 412 4.74 -28.51 11.67
C PHE A 412 3.41 -29.27 11.62
N HIS A 413 3.20 -30.17 12.58
CA HIS A 413 1.88 -30.72 12.82
C HIS A 413 1.03 -29.64 13.51
N PRO A 414 -0.22 -29.40 13.07
CA PRO A 414 -1.10 -28.43 13.71
C PRO A 414 -1.35 -28.68 15.21
N ASN A 415 -1.10 -29.89 15.66
CA ASN A 415 -1.27 -30.31 17.07
C ASN A 415 -0.14 -29.87 17.99
N ASP A 416 1.05 -29.53 17.48
CA ASP A 416 2.21 -29.13 18.33
C ASP A 416 1.99 -27.78 19.02
N ILE A 417 1.08 -26.94 18.50
CA ILE A 417 0.75 -25.64 19.10
C ILE A 417 -0.23 -25.80 20.28
N VAL A 418 -1.07 -26.82 20.24
CA VAL A 418 -2.09 -27.07 21.27
C VAL A 418 -1.47 -27.74 22.49
N GLU A 419 -0.44 -28.61 22.31
CA GLU A 419 0.26 -29.26 23.41
C GLU A 419 1.10 -28.28 24.25
N ASP A 420 1.73 -27.24 23.62
CA ASP A 420 2.56 -26.28 24.34
C ASP A 420 1.73 -25.28 25.19
N GLU A 421 0.48 -25.00 24.85
CA GLU A 421 -0.45 -24.26 25.69
C GLU A 421 -1.12 -25.13 26.76
N ALA A 422 -1.36 -26.39 26.48
CA ALA A 422 -1.89 -27.36 27.44
C ALA A 422 -0.84 -27.71 28.52
N ASP A 423 0.42 -27.88 28.14
CA ASP A 423 1.51 -28.15 29.10
C ASP A 423 1.78 -26.94 30.01
N LYS A 424 1.75 -25.71 29.50
CA LYS A 424 1.88 -24.48 30.30
C LYS A 424 0.69 -24.25 31.23
N SER A 425 -0.49 -24.73 30.88
CA SER A 425 -1.67 -24.66 31.73
C SER A 425 -1.66 -25.74 32.83
N MET A 426 -1.03 -26.91 32.58
CA MET A 426 -0.85 -27.96 33.58
C MET A 426 0.29 -27.68 34.56
N GLU A 427 1.35 -27.04 34.10
CA GLU A 427 2.47 -26.65 34.98
C GLU A 427 2.08 -25.55 35.98
N ASN A 428 1.15 -24.64 35.57
CA ASN A 428 0.62 -23.59 36.46
C ASN A 428 -0.43 -24.07 37.47
N ASN A 429 -0.97 -25.28 37.29
CA ASN A 429 -2.03 -25.86 38.17
C ASN A 429 -1.53 -27.00 39.05
N ASN A 430 -0.21 -27.25 39.16
CA ASN A 430 0.31 -28.29 40.02
C ASN A 430 0.64 -27.75 41.43
N PRO A 431 -0.21 -28.04 42.46
CA PRO A 431 -0.05 -27.49 43.80
C PRO A 431 1.12 -28.07 44.58
N ARG A 432 1.94 -28.98 44.00
CA ARG A 432 3.03 -29.70 44.71
C ARG A 432 4.40 -29.01 44.64
N GLN A 433 4.56 -27.90 43.92
CA GLN A 433 5.87 -27.17 43.86
C GLN A 433 5.96 -25.94 44.75
N LYS A 434 4.99 -25.68 45.65
CA LYS A 434 5.05 -24.57 46.62
C LYS A 434 5.53 -24.88 48.02
N VAL A 435 6.12 -26.09 48.25
CA VAL A 435 6.68 -26.42 49.55
C VAL A 435 8.09 -26.98 49.32
N THR A 436 9.08 -26.14 49.21
CA THR A 436 10.47 -26.36 49.62
C THR A 436 11.35 -25.15 49.25
N THR A 437 11.22 -24.04 49.97
CA THR A 437 12.31 -23.07 50.20
C THR A 437 11.97 -22.20 51.42
N SER A 438 11.97 -22.84 52.58
CA SER A 438 12.24 -22.21 53.85
C SER A 438 12.80 -23.28 54.75
N VAL A 439 14.09 -23.30 54.96
CA VAL A 439 14.90 -23.72 56.10
C VAL A 439 16.33 -24.02 55.60
N VAL A 440 17.21 -23.26 56.11
CA VAL A 440 18.66 -23.18 56.24
C VAL A 440 19.28 -22.07 55.43
#